data_e3289a145a6edcdd76cd6dff79ee4b6d
#
_entry.id   e3289a145a6edcdd76cd6dff79ee4b6d
#
_cell.length_a   1.000
_cell.length_b   1.000
_cell.length_c   1.000
_cell.angle_alpha   90.00
_cell.angle_beta   90.00
_cell.angle_gamma   90.00
#
_symmetry.space_group_name_H-M   'P 1'
#
loop_
_entity.id
_entity.type
_entity.pdbx_description
1 polymer ?
#
loop_
_entity_poly.entity_id
_entity_poly.type
_entity_poly.pdbx_seq_one_letter_code
_entity_poly.pdbx_strand_id
1 'polypeptide(L)'
;LFGISKKRTLPRFADQTFRDWFENRSTSSDRWARGQTSETQQPKVIRPTSNSDAGRTVALLVDPFTNYHEPDIGKAALQVLEALGYEILVPDITETGRPQLSKGMVKKTKKLARKNISELHSLVKRSIPIIGLEPSEILTLRDEYLDLCSDEQLQKAQTIAENSFLFEEFFVQSLSHHPKMKKRFDGKNKTVHLHGHCHTKALVGNAPTTDALSAAGYQPKEMETGCCGMAGSFGYEADHYKVSMDIGNLVLFPSINSMDEETLICAPGFSCRHQIADGTGSKSYHSAELIAMSLR
;
A
#
# COMPACT_ATOMS: atom_id res chain seq x y z
N LEU A 1 -11.97 27.26 6.99
CA LEU A 1 -11.59 28.00 5.79
C LEU A 1 -11.66 27.16 4.51
N PHE A 2 -11.52 25.85 4.52
CA PHE A 2 -11.56 24.96 3.34
C PHE A 2 -12.58 23.82 3.48
N GLY A 3 -13.63 24.01 4.29
CA GLY A 3 -14.61 22.96 4.58
C GLY A 3 -14.07 21.82 5.45
N ILE A 4 -12.84 21.93 5.98
CA ILE A 4 -12.21 20.95 6.85
C ILE A 4 -12.60 21.20 8.31
N SER A 5 -12.90 20.15 9.05
CA SER A 5 -13.24 20.23 10.47
C SER A 5 -12.03 20.68 11.28
N LYS A 6 -12.22 21.67 12.15
CA LYS A 6 -11.20 22.13 13.13
C LYS A 6 -10.85 21.05 14.16
N LYS A 7 -11.67 20.01 14.29
CA LYS A 7 -11.48 18.90 15.23
C LYS A 7 -10.65 17.76 14.64
N ARG A 8 -10.29 17.85 13.35
CA ARG A 8 -9.46 16.83 12.69
C ARG A 8 -7.99 17.21 12.71
N THR A 9 -7.18 16.26 13.06
CA THR A 9 -5.74 16.33 12.82
C THR A 9 -5.49 16.03 11.35
N LEU A 10 -4.91 16.99 10.63
CA LEU A 10 -4.51 16.75 9.25
C LEU A 10 -3.24 15.88 9.20
N PRO A 11 -3.13 14.97 8.22
CA PRO A 11 -1.92 14.21 8.01
C PRO A 11 -0.72 15.13 7.79
N ARG A 12 0.35 14.90 8.53
CA ARG A 12 1.61 15.65 8.35
C ARG A 12 2.30 15.17 7.09
N PHE A 13 2.95 16.08 6.38
CA PHE A 13 3.92 15.70 5.36
C PHE A 13 5.19 15.18 6.03
N ALA A 14 5.76 14.14 5.46
CA ALA A 14 7.07 13.65 5.86
C ALA A 14 8.16 14.65 5.45
N ASP A 15 9.25 14.73 6.22
CA ASP A 15 10.40 15.59 5.91
C ASP A 15 11.10 15.18 4.60
N GLN A 16 11.02 13.91 4.25
CA GLN A 16 11.54 13.34 3.02
C GLN A 16 10.51 12.39 2.42
N THR A 17 10.20 12.54 1.13
CA THR A 17 9.29 11.62 0.44
C THR A 17 9.92 10.23 0.30
N PHE A 18 9.07 9.20 0.15
CA PHE A 18 9.60 7.85 -0.12
C PHE A 18 10.41 7.81 -1.42
N ARG A 19 9.97 8.51 -2.48
CA ARG A 19 10.66 8.54 -3.77
C ARG A 19 12.03 9.20 -3.65
N ASP A 20 12.14 10.36 -3.00
CA ASP A 20 13.42 11.04 -2.79
C ASP A 20 14.37 10.17 -1.96
N TRP A 21 13.85 9.50 -0.92
CA TRP A 21 14.64 8.56 -0.13
C TRP A 21 15.10 7.37 -0.97
N PHE A 22 14.19 6.78 -1.79
CA PHE A 22 14.48 5.63 -2.62
C PHE A 22 15.54 5.94 -3.68
N GLU A 23 15.47 7.10 -4.33
CA GLU A 23 16.44 7.54 -5.32
C GLU A 23 17.82 7.84 -4.73
N ASN A 24 17.85 8.38 -3.50
CA ASN A 24 19.09 8.76 -2.82
C ASN A 24 19.73 7.60 -2.04
N ARG A 25 19.04 6.47 -1.87
CA ARG A 25 19.63 5.33 -1.21
C ARG A 25 20.78 4.77 -2.07
N SER A 26 21.97 4.64 -1.47
CA SER A 26 23.09 3.96 -2.12
C SER A 26 22.88 2.46 -2.02
N THR A 27 22.57 1.79 -3.14
CA THR A 27 22.77 0.34 -3.23
C THR A 27 24.28 0.07 -3.34
N SER A 28 24.73 -1.05 -2.80
CA SER A 28 26.15 -1.45 -2.88
C SER A 28 26.65 -1.61 -4.32
N SER A 29 25.74 -1.77 -5.30
CA SER A 29 26.01 -1.80 -6.73
C SER A 29 26.16 -0.42 -7.38
N ASP A 30 25.61 0.65 -6.80
CA ASP A 30 25.61 1.99 -7.44
C ASP A 30 26.91 2.77 -7.27
N ARG A 31 27.83 2.34 -6.39
CA ARG A 31 29.16 2.97 -6.27
C ARG A 31 30.00 2.82 -7.53
N TRP A 32 29.74 1.82 -8.35
CA TRP A 32 30.47 1.58 -9.61
C TRP A 32 29.88 2.32 -10.80
N ALA A 33 28.59 2.65 -10.79
CA ALA A 33 27.90 3.28 -11.93
C ALA A 33 28.07 4.80 -12.04
N ARG A 34 28.55 5.49 -10.99
CA ARG A 34 28.71 6.96 -10.95
C ARG A 34 29.92 7.51 -11.69
N GLY A 35 30.66 6.70 -12.43
CA GLY A 35 31.88 7.08 -13.16
C GLY A 35 31.68 7.47 -14.62
N GLN A 36 30.47 7.47 -15.20
CA GLN A 36 30.27 7.86 -16.62
C GLN A 36 29.14 8.88 -16.78
N THR A 37 29.53 9.98 -17.38
CA THR A 37 28.84 11.23 -17.62
C THR A 37 27.73 11.14 -18.69
N SER A 38 26.72 11.99 -18.48
CA SER A 38 25.93 12.82 -19.43
C SER A 38 24.95 12.18 -20.41
N GLU A 39 23.77 12.82 -20.36
CA GLU A 39 22.80 13.09 -21.42
C GLU A 39 21.86 11.96 -21.84
N THR A 40 20.72 12.04 -21.36
CA THR A 40 19.32 12.03 -21.86
C THR A 40 18.40 11.56 -20.75
N GLN A 41 17.38 12.37 -20.45
CA GLN A 41 16.34 12.07 -19.46
C GLN A 41 15.46 10.89 -19.94
N GLN A 42 15.93 9.69 -19.68
CA GLN A 42 15.07 8.51 -19.61
C GLN A 42 14.78 8.23 -18.13
N PRO A 43 13.58 7.73 -17.77
CA PRO A 43 13.28 7.38 -16.39
C PRO A 43 14.39 6.45 -15.90
N LYS A 44 15.01 6.79 -14.77
CA LYS A 44 16.08 5.97 -14.15
C LYS A 44 15.48 4.65 -13.66
N VAL A 45 15.34 3.73 -14.59
CA VAL A 45 15.16 2.32 -14.28
C VAL A 45 16.49 1.84 -13.71
N ILE A 46 16.55 1.52 -12.43
CA ILE A 46 17.67 0.77 -11.87
C ILE A 46 17.63 -0.60 -12.58
N ARG A 47 18.53 -0.80 -13.53
CA ARG A 47 18.55 -2.04 -14.32
C ARG A 47 19.17 -3.16 -13.49
N PRO A 48 18.58 -4.36 -13.51
CA PRO A 48 19.21 -5.56 -12.99
C PRO A 48 20.59 -5.75 -13.64
N THR A 49 21.58 -6.06 -12.83
CA THR A 49 22.98 -6.19 -13.28
C THR A 49 23.30 -7.51 -13.95
N SER A 50 22.32 -8.41 -14.13
CA SER A 50 22.52 -9.68 -14.85
C SER A 50 21.25 -10.18 -15.55
N ASN A 51 21.42 -10.76 -16.74
CA ASN A 51 20.36 -11.38 -17.55
C ASN A 51 19.74 -12.65 -16.92
N SER A 52 20.16 -13.05 -15.72
CA SER A 52 19.68 -14.27 -15.04
C SER A 52 18.51 -14.03 -14.05
N ASP A 53 18.11 -12.77 -13.79
CA ASP A 53 17.19 -12.42 -12.69
C ASP A 53 15.84 -11.83 -13.13
N ALA A 54 15.43 -12.01 -14.38
CA ALA A 54 14.14 -11.52 -14.92
C ALA A 54 12.91 -12.01 -14.11
N GLY A 55 13.05 -13.04 -13.28
CA GLY A 55 12.00 -13.57 -12.39
C GLY A 55 11.96 -12.95 -11.00
N ARG A 56 12.84 -11.99 -10.65
CA ARG A 56 12.96 -11.44 -9.30
C ARG A 56 12.71 -9.93 -9.19
N THR A 57 12.32 -9.27 -10.26
CA THR A 57 11.98 -7.85 -10.23
C THR A 57 10.49 -7.67 -9.96
N VAL A 58 10.14 -6.74 -9.08
CA VAL A 58 8.76 -6.35 -8.76
C VAL A 58 8.59 -4.84 -8.85
N ALA A 59 7.41 -4.37 -9.23
CA ALA A 59 7.09 -2.96 -9.27
C ALA A 59 6.31 -2.56 -8.02
N LEU A 60 6.88 -1.72 -7.17
CA LEU A 60 6.18 -1.15 -6.01
C LEU A 60 5.45 0.12 -6.46
N LEU A 61 4.11 0.05 -6.50
CA LEU A 61 3.25 1.21 -6.73
C LEU A 61 3.24 2.09 -5.49
N VAL A 62 3.95 3.19 -5.56
CA VAL A 62 4.04 4.16 -4.46
C VAL A 62 2.92 5.17 -4.60
N ASP A 63 1.88 4.99 -3.80
CA ASP A 63 0.73 5.88 -3.71
C ASP A 63 1.06 7.20 -3.00
N PRO A 64 0.18 8.24 -3.11
CA PRO A 64 0.44 9.53 -2.48
C PRO A 64 0.61 9.48 -0.97
N PHE A 65 -0.08 8.58 -0.27
CA PHE A 65 0.00 8.48 1.19
C PHE A 65 1.34 7.90 1.62
N THR A 66 1.74 6.80 1.01
CA THR A 66 3.07 6.20 1.21
C THR A 66 4.19 7.17 0.83
N ASN A 67 4.01 7.94 -0.26
CA ASN A 67 5.06 8.87 -0.70
C ASN A 67 5.24 10.06 0.23
N TYR A 68 4.14 10.72 0.61
CA TYR A 68 4.20 12.05 1.22
C TYR A 68 3.92 12.08 2.72
N HIS A 69 3.25 11.05 3.27
CA HIS A 69 2.80 11.06 4.67
C HIS A 69 3.42 9.95 5.51
N GLU A 70 3.49 8.74 4.95
CA GLU A 70 3.94 7.54 5.68
C GLU A 70 5.05 6.78 4.91
N PRO A 71 6.19 7.44 4.57
CA PRO A 71 7.27 6.81 3.80
C PRO A 71 7.87 5.58 4.50
N ASP A 72 7.75 5.49 5.81
CA ASP A 72 8.28 4.36 6.59
C ASP A 72 7.55 3.05 6.28
N ILE A 73 6.27 3.10 5.88
CA ILE A 73 5.53 1.94 5.37
C ILE A 73 6.16 1.43 4.07
N GLY A 74 6.47 2.33 3.15
CA GLY A 74 7.17 1.99 1.91
C GLY A 74 8.56 1.38 2.16
N LYS A 75 9.31 1.94 3.13
CA LYS A 75 10.62 1.41 3.55
C LYS A 75 10.51 0.02 4.16
N ALA A 76 9.49 -0.20 5.00
CA ALA A 76 9.22 -1.51 5.60
C ALA A 76 8.88 -2.56 4.53
N ALA A 77 8.00 -2.23 3.59
CA ALA A 77 7.67 -3.11 2.48
C ALA A 77 8.90 -3.46 1.63
N LEU A 78 9.72 -2.47 1.31
CA LEU A 78 10.95 -2.65 0.57
C LEU A 78 11.92 -3.58 1.31
N GLN A 79 12.11 -3.37 2.62
CA GLN A 79 12.95 -4.24 3.46
C GLN A 79 12.50 -5.71 3.40
N VAL A 80 11.18 -5.95 3.45
CA VAL A 80 10.62 -7.31 3.35
C VAL A 80 10.87 -7.91 1.96
N LEU A 81 10.59 -7.17 0.90
CA LEU A 81 10.76 -7.63 -0.48
C LEU A 81 12.23 -7.92 -0.80
N GLU A 82 13.15 -7.08 -0.35
CA GLU A 82 14.60 -7.32 -0.49
C GLU A 82 15.05 -8.54 0.34
N ALA A 83 14.49 -8.71 1.55
CA ALA A 83 14.75 -9.89 2.36
C ALA A 83 14.28 -11.18 1.68
N LEU A 84 13.25 -11.12 0.85
CA LEU A 84 12.79 -12.24 0.01
C LEU A 84 13.61 -12.40 -1.28
N GLY A 85 14.55 -11.51 -1.56
CA GLY A 85 15.45 -11.57 -2.70
C GLY A 85 14.91 -10.91 -3.97
N TYR A 86 13.93 -10.00 -3.84
CA TYR A 86 13.41 -9.24 -4.97
C TYR A 86 14.20 -7.95 -5.19
N GLU A 87 14.33 -7.56 -6.46
CA GLU A 87 14.72 -6.23 -6.89
C GLU A 87 13.46 -5.36 -7.06
N ILE A 88 13.49 -4.14 -6.53
CA ILE A 88 12.31 -3.28 -6.51
C ILE A 88 12.48 -2.17 -7.55
N LEU A 89 11.49 -2.04 -8.42
CA LEU A 89 11.30 -0.94 -9.34
C LEU A 89 10.17 -0.05 -8.82
N VAL A 90 10.38 1.26 -8.79
CA VAL A 90 9.32 2.23 -8.50
C VAL A 90 8.91 2.89 -9.82
N PRO A 91 7.70 2.58 -10.37
CA PRO A 91 7.24 3.17 -11.62
C PRO A 91 6.95 4.66 -11.44
N ASP A 92 7.06 5.44 -12.52
CA ASP A 92 6.75 6.88 -12.52
C ASP A 92 5.23 7.14 -12.57
N ILE A 93 4.52 6.54 -11.65
CA ILE A 93 3.09 6.72 -11.42
C ILE A 93 2.92 7.34 -10.04
N THR A 94 2.44 8.56 -10.00
CA THR A 94 2.30 9.34 -8.77
C THR A 94 0.92 9.21 -8.13
N GLU A 95 -0.09 8.82 -8.90
CA GLU A 95 -1.47 8.65 -8.43
C GLU A 95 -2.24 7.70 -9.36
N THR A 96 -3.17 6.91 -8.82
CA THR A 96 -4.07 6.07 -9.62
C THR A 96 -5.33 6.82 -10.07
N GLY A 97 -5.65 7.92 -9.42
CA GLY A 97 -6.89 8.65 -9.60
C GLY A 97 -7.98 8.27 -8.58
N ARG A 98 -7.66 7.43 -7.58
CA ARG A 98 -8.60 7.06 -6.53
C ARG A 98 -9.19 8.26 -5.77
N PRO A 99 -8.42 9.25 -5.32
CA PRO A 99 -8.96 10.43 -4.66
C PRO A 99 -9.92 11.23 -5.54
N GLN A 100 -9.61 11.36 -6.84
CA GLN A 100 -10.45 12.05 -7.80
C GLN A 100 -11.76 11.31 -8.04
N LEU A 101 -11.70 9.99 -8.13
CA LEU A 101 -12.88 9.13 -8.30
C LEU A 101 -13.82 9.25 -7.09
N SER A 102 -13.27 9.24 -5.89
CA SER A 102 -14.03 9.41 -4.64
C SER A 102 -14.76 10.76 -4.55
N LYS A 103 -14.30 11.77 -5.31
CA LYS A 103 -14.94 13.08 -5.45
C LYS A 103 -15.80 13.23 -6.71
N GLY A 104 -16.08 12.14 -7.42
CA GLY A 104 -16.89 12.16 -8.65
C GLY A 104 -16.20 12.81 -9.85
N MET A 105 -14.89 13.06 -9.79
CA MET A 105 -14.13 13.65 -10.90
C MET A 105 -13.79 12.62 -11.98
N VAL A 106 -14.80 11.88 -12.45
CA VAL A 106 -14.66 10.72 -13.36
C VAL A 106 -13.86 11.05 -14.62
N LYS A 107 -14.06 12.22 -15.22
CA LYS A 107 -13.32 12.62 -16.44
C LYS A 107 -11.81 12.73 -16.19
N LYS A 108 -11.42 13.26 -15.02
CA LYS A 108 -10.00 13.37 -14.61
C LYS A 108 -9.43 11.99 -14.35
N THR A 109 -10.17 11.15 -13.63
CA THR A 109 -9.77 9.77 -13.35
C THR A 109 -9.59 8.95 -14.63
N LYS A 110 -10.51 9.05 -15.60
CA LYS A 110 -10.37 8.39 -16.91
C LYS A 110 -9.08 8.78 -17.63
N LYS A 111 -8.70 10.05 -17.57
CA LYS A 111 -7.45 10.51 -18.20
C LYS A 111 -6.22 9.91 -17.52
N LEU A 112 -6.21 9.85 -16.19
CA LEU A 112 -5.14 9.23 -15.40
C LEU A 112 -5.06 7.72 -15.66
N ALA A 113 -6.19 7.02 -15.59
CA ALA A 113 -6.26 5.59 -15.84
C ALA A 113 -5.66 5.21 -17.20
N ARG A 114 -6.07 5.92 -18.26
CA ARG A 114 -5.57 5.69 -19.63
C ARG A 114 -4.06 5.88 -19.76
N LYS A 115 -3.50 6.90 -19.09
CA LYS A 115 -2.05 7.12 -19.03
C LYS A 115 -1.37 5.96 -18.29
N ASN A 116 -1.83 5.66 -17.09
CA ASN A 116 -1.24 4.65 -16.23
C ASN A 116 -1.31 3.24 -16.83
N ILE A 117 -2.41 2.89 -17.53
CA ILE A 117 -2.52 1.60 -18.24
C ILE A 117 -1.40 1.43 -19.25
N SER A 118 -1.07 2.46 -20.02
CA SER A 118 -0.01 2.37 -21.01
C SER A 118 1.36 2.09 -20.39
N GLU A 119 1.62 2.71 -19.25
CA GLU A 119 2.87 2.59 -18.51
C GLU A 119 2.99 1.26 -17.75
N LEU A 120 1.96 0.90 -16.98
CA LEU A 120 1.92 -0.35 -16.20
C LEU A 120 1.91 -1.58 -17.11
N HIS A 121 1.23 -1.52 -18.27
CA HIS A 121 1.22 -2.64 -19.22
C HIS A 121 2.63 -2.98 -19.73
N SER A 122 3.52 -2.00 -19.85
CA SER A 122 4.91 -2.24 -20.23
C SER A 122 5.67 -3.10 -19.22
N LEU A 123 5.32 -2.99 -17.95
CA LEU A 123 5.90 -3.77 -16.84
C LEU A 123 5.36 -5.20 -16.84
N VAL A 124 4.04 -5.35 -16.90
CA VAL A 124 3.42 -6.70 -16.86
C VAL A 124 3.77 -7.53 -18.10
N LYS A 125 3.96 -6.91 -19.25
CA LYS A 125 4.52 -7.59 -20.43
C LYS A 125 5.92 -8.18 -20.22
N ARG A 126 6.67 -7.64 -19.30
CA ARG A 126 7.99 -8.12 -18.87
C ARG A 126 7.90 -9.08 -17.70
N SER A 127 6.70 -9.55 -17.36
CA SER A 127 6.42 -10.41 -16.20
C SER A 127 6.82 -9.78 -14.87
N ILE A 128 6.74 -8.45 -14.76
CA ILE A 128 7.00 -7.70 -13.53
C ILE A 128 5.64 -7.45 -12.84
N PRO A 129 5.36 -8.12 -11.71
CA PRO A 129 4.13 -7.90 -10.97
C PRO A 129 4.11 -6.53 -10.29
N ILE A 130 2.92 -5.96 -10.14
CA ILE A 130 2.69 -4.66 -9.49
C ILE A 130 2.19 -4.92 -8.08
N ILE A 131 2.86 -4.32 -7.09
CA ILE A 131 2.53 -4.46 -5.68
C ILE A 131 2.12 -3.10 -5.13
N GLY A 132 1.00 -3.03 -4.42
CA GLY A 132 0.55 -1.81 -3.75
C GLY A 132 0.39 -2.00 -2.25
N LEU A 133 0.56 -0.90 -1.52
CA LEU A 133 0.45 -0.84 -0.06
C LEU A 133 -0.91 -0.31 0.37
N GLU A 134 -1.37 0.79 -0.22
CA GLU A 134 -2.69 1.33 0.07
C GLU A 134 -3.76 0.51 -0.69
N PRO A 135 -4.66 -0.21 0.02
CA PRO A 135 -5.63 -1.07 -0.64
C PRO A 135 -6.52 -0.33 -1.64
N SER A 136 -6.92 0.90 -1.33
CA SER A 136 -7.79 1.68 -2.21
C SER A 136 -7.11 2.10 -3.52
N GLU A 137 -5.80 2.20 -3.55
CA GLU A 137 -5.03 2.56 -4.75
C GLU A 137 -4.74 1.34 -5.63
N ILE A 138 -4.23 0.26 -5.05
CA ILE A 138 -3.90 -0.93 -5.84
C ILE A 138 -5.15 -1.67 -6.34
N LEU A 139 -6.21 -1.74 -5.55
CA LEU A 139 -7.44 -2.39 -5.96
C LEU A 139 -8.19 -1.58 -7.03
N THR A 140 -7.98 -0.27 -7.12
CA THR A 140 -8.47 0.55 -8.25
C THR A 140 -7.95 0.03 -9.60
N LEU A 141 -6.75 -0.55 -9.67
CA LEU A 141 -6.23 -1.17 -10.90
C LEU A 141 -6.96 -2.47 -11.24
N ARG A 142 -7.49 -3.17 -10.23
CA ARG A 142 -8.16 -4.46 -10.39
C ARG A 142 -9.65 -4.33 -10.70
N ASP A 143 -10.26 -3.22 -10.31
CA ASP A 143 -11.69 -2.97 -10.41
C ASP A 143 -11.97 -1.78 -11.33
N GLU A 144 -11.92 -0.57 -10.84
CA GLU A 144 -12.44 0.60 -11.55
C GLU A 144 -11.69 0.92 -12.87
N TYR A 145 -10.44 0.52 -13.00
CA TYR A 145 -9.71 0.72 -14.27
C TYR A 145 -10.34 -0.02 -15.45
N LEU A 146 -11.02 -1.14 -15.21
CA LEU A 146 -11.73 -1.88 -16.24
C LEU A 146 -12.89 -1.07 -16.84
N ASP A 147 -13.53 -0.23 -16.01
CA ASP A 147 -14.64 0.64 -16.43
C ASP A 147 -14.15 2.04 -16.90
N LEU A 148 -12.95 2.44 -16.48
CA LEU A 148 -12.40 3.77 -16.77
C LEU A 148 -11.55 3.81 -18.05
N CYS A 149 -11.10 2.66 -18.54
CA CYS A 149 -10.29 2.56 -19.75
C CYS A 149 -11.12 2.81 -21.02
N SER A 150 -10.47 2.87 -22.18
CA SER A 150 -11.15 2.77 -23.47
C SER A 150 -11.26 1.30 -23.88
N ASP A 151 -12.19 0.99 -24.80
CA ASP A 151 -12.36 -0.37 -25.33
C ASP A 151 -11.06 -0.95 -25.89
N GLU A 152 -10.23 -0.12 -26.53
CA GLU A 152 -8.92 -0.50 -27.07
C GLU A 152 -7.90 -0.83 -25.96
N GLN A 153 -8.13 -0.36 -24.74
CA GLN A 153 -7.25 -0.58 -23.58
C GLN A 153 -7.75 -1.69 -22.66
N LEU A 154 -8.97 -2.19 -22.84
CA LEU A 154 -9.59 -3.13 -21.91
C LEU A 154 -8.73 -4.38 -21.67
N GLN A 155 -8.21 -5.00 -22.72
CA GLN A 155 -7.33 -6.16 -22.57
C GLN A 155 -6.03 -5.84 -21.80
N LYS A 156 -5.48 -4.62 -21.98
CA LYS A 156 -4.31 -4.18 -21.23
C LYS A 156 -4.65 -3.97 -19.75
N ALA A 157 -5.82 -3.37 -19.47
CA ALA A 157 -6.30 -3.17 -18.12
C ALA A 157 -6.55 -4.51 -17.42
N GLN A 158 -7.14 -5.49 -18.09
CA GLN A 158 -7.31 -6.85 -17.56
C GLN A 158 -5.98 -7.51 -17.21
N THR A 159 -4.99 -7.44 -18.12
CA THR A 159 -3.66 -7.98 -17.85
C THR A 159 -2.98 -7.31 -16.66
N ILE A 160 -3.17 -5.99 -16.50
CA ILE A 160 -2.68 -5.25 -15.32
C ILE A 160 -3.41 -5.72 -14.05
N ALA A 161 -4.73 -5.85 -14.10
CA ALA A 161 -5.53 -6.30 -12.96
C ALA A 161 -5.09 -7.67 -12.43
N GLU A 162 -4.84 -8.61 -13.34
CA GLU A 162 -4.37 -9.98 -13.04
C GLU A 162 -2.95 -10.01 -12.45
N ASN A 163 -2.14 -8.99 -12.71
CA ASN A 163 -0.75 -8.87 -12.24
C ASN A 163 -0.56 -7.77 -11.18
N SER A 164 -1.64 -7.30 -10.59
CA SER A 164 -1.65 -6.32 -9.49
C SER A 164 -2.05 -6.99 -8.18
N PHE A 165 -1.21 -6.85 -7.17
CA PHE A 165 -1.34 -7.54 -5.90
C PHE A 165 -1.32 -6.56 -4.73
N LEU A 166 -2.12 -6.82 -3.71
CA LEU A 166 -1.84 -6.30 -2.38
C LEU A 166 -0.48 -6.82 -1.92
N PHE A 167 0.24 -6.04 -1.14
CA PHE A 167 1.52 -6.45 -0.58
C PHE A 167 1.40 -7.79 0.16
N GLU A 168 0.33 -8.00 0.88
CA GLU A 168 0.04 -9.20 1.65
C GLU A 168 -0.15 -10.44 0.76
N GLU A 169 -0.91 -10.30 -0.35
CA GLU A 169 -1.10 -11.38 -1.33
C GLU A 169 0.25 -11.81 -1.90
N PHE A 170 1.05 -10.82 -2.31
CA PHE A 170 2.36 -11.09 -2.91
C PHE A 170 3.35 -11.71 -1.90
N PHE A 171 3.33 -11.25 -0.65
CA PHE A 171 4.15 -11.81 0.42
C PHE A 171 3.85 -13.29 0.65
N VAL A 172 2.58 -13.67 0.79
CA VAL A 172 2.17 -15.07 0.98
C VAL A 172 2.55 -15.92 -0.23
N GLN A 173 2.29 -15.43 -1.43
CA GLN A 173 2.66 -16.11 -2.68
C GLN A 173 4.17 -16.34 -2.75
N SER A 174 4.97 -15.34 -2.41
CA SER A 174 6.44 -15.44 -2.40
C SER A 174 6.93 -16.51 -1.43
N LEU A 175 6.34 -16.59 -0.24
CA LEU A 175 6.70 -17.62 0.73
C LEU A 175 6.27 -19.03 0.30
N SER A 176 5.17 -19.16 -0.46
CA SER A 176 4.75 -20.46 -1.00
C SER A 176 5.73 -20.99 -2.05
N HIS A 177 6.29 -20.10 -2.87
CA HIS A 177 7.32 -20.45 -3.84
C HIS A 177 8.71 -20.67 -3.20
N HIS A 178 8.98 -20.04 -2.05
CA HIS A 178 10.24 -20.10 -1.35
C HIS A 178 10.05 -20.43 0.16
N PRO A 179 9.59 -21.66 0.51
CA PRO A 179 9.22 -22.02 1.90
C PRO A 179 10.34 -21.83 2.92
N LYS A 180 11.60 -21.94 2.50
CA LYS A 180 12.77 -21.70 3.38
C LYS A 180 12.84 -20.28 3.89
N MET A 181 12.29 -19.31 3.15
CA MET A 181 12.30 -17.90 3.54
C MET A 181 11.36 -17.61 4.72
N LYS A 182 10.36 -18.46 4.96
CA LYS A 182 9.47 -18.34 6.13
C LYS A 182 10.23 -18.29 7.46
N LYS A 183 11.38 -18.97 7.56
CA LYS A 183 12.23 -18.98 8.77
C LYS A 183 12.87 -17.61 9.08
N ARG A 184 12.82 -16.66 8.16
CA ARG A 184 13.33 -15.30 8.38
C ARG A 184 12.37 -14.42 9.16
N PHE A 185 11.14 -14.87 9.37
CA PHE A 185 10.09 -14.10 10.03
C PHE A 185 9.72 -14.77 11.35
N ASP A 186 9.63 -13.99 12.42
CA ASP A 186 9.26 -14.44 13.76
C ASP A 186 8.50 -13.35 14.53
N GLY A 187 7.21 -13.32 14.34
CA GLY A 187 6.29 -12.44 15.09
C GLY A 187 6.10 -12.84 16.56
N LYS A 188 6.85 -13.86 17.03
CA LYS A 188 6.86 -14.36 18.42
C LYS A 188 5.46 -14.72 18.94
N ASN A 189 4.60 -15.22 18.05
CA ASN A 189 3.20 -15.54 18.35
C ASN A 189 2.41 -14.39 19.01
N LYS A 190 2.86 -13.14 18.82
CA LYS A 190 2.10 -12.00 19.35
C LYS A 190 0.74 -11.89 18.65
N THR A 191 -0.28 -11.60 19.43
CA THR A 191 -1.62 -11.32 18.90
C THR A 191 -1.62 -9.97 18.19
N VAL A 192 -2.22 -9.95 16.99
CA VAL A 192 -2.44 -8.74 16.20
C VAL A 192 -3.93 -8.62 15.90
N HIS A 193 -4.56 -7.54 16.34
CA HIS A 193 -5.97 -7.26 16.06
C HIS A 193 -6.09 -6.53 14.71
N LEU A 194 -6.80 -7.15 13.77
CA LEU A 194 -6.94 -6.62 12.41
C LEU A 194 -8.24 -5.85 12.23
N HIS A 195 -8.15 -4.58 11.89
CA HIS A 195 -9.23 -3.81 11.27
C HIS A 195 -9.07 -3.84 9.75
N GLY A 196 -9.87 -4.66 9.06
CA GLY A 196 -9.82 -4.81 7.61
C GLY A 196 -10.29 -3.55 6.87
N HIS A 197 -9.57 -3.19 5.79
CA HIS A 197 -9.92 -2.05 4.95
C HIS A 197 -11.19 -2.33 4.11
N CYS A 198 -12.04 -1.31 3.87
CA CYS A 198 -13.31 -1.48 3.17
C CYS A 198 -13.16 -2.05 1.76
N HIS A 199 -12.22 -1.55 0.95
CA HIS A 199 -11.96 -2.08 -0.40
C HIS A 199 -11.48 -3.52 -0.35
N THR A 200 -10.59 -3.85 0.59
CA THR A 200 -10.12 -5.22 0.77
C THR A 200 -11.30 -6.14 1.10
N LYS A 201 -12.12 -5.77 2.10
CA LYS A 201 -13.31 -6.55 2.46
C LYS A 201 -14.26 -6.77 1.30
N ALA A 202 -14.48 -5.75 0.46
CA ALA A 202 -15.43 -5.80 -0.65
C ALA A 202 -14.93 -6.64 -1.83
N LEU A 203 -13.64 -6.61 -2.15
CA LEU A 203 -13.11 -7.18 -3.39
C LEU A 203 -12.36 -8.51 -3.18
N VAL A 204 -11.67 -8.68 -2.04
CA VAL A 204 -10.79 -9.84 -1.81
C VAL A 204 -10.94 -10.48 -0.41
N GLY A 205 -11.69 -9.86 0.49
CA GLY A 205 -11.78 -10.30 1.90
C GLY A 205 -10.55 -9.93 2.73
N ASN A 206 -10.55 -10.31 4.01
CA ASN A 206 -9.43 -10.05 4.93
C ASN A 206 -8.36 -11.16 4.92
N ALA A 207 -8.64 -12.29 4.29
CA ALA A 207 -7.73 -13.44 4.26
C ALA A 207 -6.30 -13.10 3.84
N PRO A 208 -6.05 -12.26 2.80
CA PRO A 208 -4.68 -11.90 2.43
C PRO A 208 -3.88 -11.32 3.59
N THR A 209 -4.49 -10.43 4.39
CA THR A 209 -3.80 -9.79 5.52
C THR A 209 -3.62 -10.77 6.70
N THR A 210 -4.63 -11.58 7.03
CA THR A 210 -4.51 -12.58 8.10
C THR A 210 -3.49 -13.66 7.76
N ASP A 211 -3.47 -14.13 6.51
CA ASP A 211 -2.50 -15.12 6.04
C ASP A 211 -1.07 -14.57 6.06
N ALA A 212 -0.88 -13.31 5.64
CA ALA A 212 0.42 -12.66 5.67
C ALA A 212 0.96 -12.49 7.10
N LEU A 213 0.12 -12.03 8.03
CA LEU A 213 0.49 -11.90 9.44
C LEU A 213 0.80 -13.28 10.06
N SER A 214 -0.01 -14.29 9.76
CA SER A 214 0.23 -15.67 10.23
C SER A 214 1.53 -16.24 9.66
N ALA A 215 1.81 -15.99 8.38
CA ALA A 215 3.05 -16.42 7.74
C ALA A 215 4.28 -15.73 8.32
N ALA A 216 4.12 -14.49 8.82
CA ALA A 216 5.15 -13.74 9.53
C ALA A 216 5.31 -14.14 11.01
N GLY A 217 4.52 -15.10 11.51
CA GLY A 217 4.63 -15.65 12.86
C GLY A 217 3.82 -14.91 13.92
N TYR A 218 2.83 -14.13 13.52
CA TYR A 218 1.83 -13.51 14.41
C TYR A 218 0.59 -14.40 14.57
N GLN A 219 -0.26 -14.05 15.53
CA GLN A 219 -1.61 -14.58 15.71
C GLN A 219 -2.64 -13.50 15.38
N PRO A 220 -3.08 -13.37 14.11
CA PRO A 220 -4.06 -12.38 13.74
C PRO A 220 -5.44 -12.72 14.29
N LYS A 221 -6.13 -11.70 14.80
CA LYS A 221 -7.55 -11.74 15.21
C LYS A 221 -8.30 -10.65 14.47
N GLU A 222 -9.22 -11.03 13.61
CA GLU A 222 -10.09 -10.06 12.96
C GLU A 222 -11.01 -9.42 13.98
N MET A 223 -11.12 -8.10 13.90
CA MET A 223 -12.13 -7.35 14.63
C MET A 223 -13.42 -7.29 13.79
N GLU A 224 -14.54 -7.65 14.37
CA GLU A 224 -15.85 -7.55 13.71
C GLU A 224 -16.31 -6.09 13.57
N THR A 225 -15.43 -5.26 12.99
CA THR A 225 -15.66 -3.84 12.76
C THR A 225 -16.22 -3.60 11.37
N GLY A 226 -17.16 -2.66 11.26
CA GLY A 226 -17.64 -2.15 9.98
C GLY A 226 -16.64 -1.18 9.33
N CYS A 227 -17.15 -0.09 8.78
CA CYS A 227 -16.35 1.02 8.28
C CYS A 227 -15.70 1.77 9.46
N CYS A 228 -14.48 2.30 9.26
CA CYS A 228 -13.85 3.19 10.24
C CYS A 228 -14.53 4.58 10.33
N GLY A 229 -15.30 4.97 9.30
CA GLY A 229 -15.98 6.26 9.22
C GLY A 229 -15.20 7.34 8.48
N MET A 230 -13.92 7.15 8.15
CA MET A 230 -13.12 8.18 7.47
C MET A 230 -13.48 8.33 6.00
N ALA A 231 -13.59 7.24 5.25
CA ALA A 231 -13.95 7.21 3.82
C ALA A 231 -13.20 8.26 2.97
N GLY A 232 -11.88 8.14 2.91
CA GLY A 232 -11.01 9.11 2.21
C GLY A 232 -11.08 10.49 2.86
N SER A 233 -11.45 11.53 2.12
CA SER A 233 -11.56 12.90 2.63
C SER A 233 -12.85 13.18 3.39
N PHE A 234 -13.86 12.31 3.32
CA PHE A 234 -15.19 12.51 3.91
C PHE A 234 -15.11 12.86 5.40
N GLY A 235 -14.36 12.09 6.18
CA GLY A 235 -14.24 12.31 7.62
C GLY A 235 -13.44 13.56 8.02
N TYR A 236 -12.73 14.20 7.09
CA TYR A 236 -12.04 15.47 7.32
C TYR A 236 -12.97 16.67 7.14
N GLU A 237 -14.06 16.52 6.38
CA GLU A 237 -14.96 17.62 6.06
C GLU A 237 -15.79 18.02 7.29
N ALA A 238 -15.99 19.34 7.49
CA ALA A 238 -16.66 19.89 8.67
C ALA A 238 -18.08 19.33 8.84
N ASP A 239 -18.82 19.24 7.71
CA ASP A 239 -20.22 18.80 7.71
C ASP A 239 -20.34 17.28 7.95
N HIS A 240 -19.29 16.52 7.68
CA HIS A 240 -19.26 15.06 7.82
C HIS A 240 -18.55 14.55 9.07
N TYR A 241 -17.84 15.43 9.78
CA TYR A 241 -17.04 15.04 10.93
C TYR A 241 -17.83 14.25 11.98
N LYS A 242 -19.01 14.76 12.33
CA LYS A 242 -19.86 14.10 13.34
C LYS A 242 -20.25 12.70 12.89
N VAL A 243 -20.73 12.54 11.67
CA VAL A 243 -21.13 11.24 11.13
C VAL A 243 -19.94 10.29 11.07
N SER A 244 -18.76 10.80 10.67
CA SER A 244 -17.52 10.01 10.65
C SER A 244 -17.15 9.46 12.02
N MET A 245 -17.24 10.31 13.07
CA MET A 245 -16.94 9.88 14.43
C MET A 245 -18.02 8.95 14.99
N ASP A 246 -19.29 9.20 14.68
CA ASP A 246 -20.41 8.34 15.10
C ASP A 246 -20.24 6.92 14.52
N ILE A 247 -19.84 6.79 13.23
CA ILE A 247 -19.56 5.49 12.61
C ILE A 247 -18.39 4.79 13.31
N GLY A 248 -17.29 5.48 13.59
CA GLY A 248 -16.17 4.91 14.35
C GLY A 248 -16.57 4.45 15.76
N ASN A 249 -17.48 5.17 16.40
CA ASN A 249 -17.99 4.85 17.73
C ASN A 249 -18.99 3.67 17.76
N LEU A 250 -19.51 3.21 16.62
CA LEU A 250 -20.43 2.07 16.62
C LEU A 250 -19.75 0.79 17.15
N VAL A 251 -18.54 0.50 16.67
CA VAL A 251 -17.81 -0.71 17.04
C VAL A 251 -16.30 -0.48 17.16
N LEU A 252 -15.68 0.22 16.20
CA LEU A 252 -14.21 0.29 16.11
C LEU A 252 -13.56 0.92 17.34
N PHE A 253 -13.99 2.11 17.75
CA PHE A 253 -13.38 2.80 18.89
C PHE A 253 -13.63 2.08 20.21
N PRO A 254 -14.86 1.62 20.53
CA PRO A 254 -15.09 0.83 21.74
C PRO A 254 -14.24 -0.45 21.78
N SER A 255 -14.10 -1.15 20.64
CA SER A 255 -13.28 -2.35 20.58
C SER A 255 -11.81 -2.06 20.89
N ILE A 256 -11.25 -0.98 20.32
CA ILE A 256 -9.86 -0.60 20.54
C ILE A 256 -9.66 -0.10 21.99
N ASN A 257 -10.56 0.73 22.50
CA ASN A 257 -10.45 1.27 23.85
C ASN A 257 -10.58 0.21 24.97
N SER A 258 -11.07 -0.99 24.63
CA SER A 258 -11.11 -2.13 25.54
C SER A 258 -9.86 -2.99 25.53
N MET A 259 -8.87 -2.68 24.67
CA MET A 259 -7.62 -3.42 24.55
C MET A 259 -6.54 -2.81 25.46
N ASP A 260 -5.56 -3.64 25.83
CA ASP A 260 -4.37 -3.18 26.54
C ASP A 260 -3.50 -2.29 25.64
N GLU A 261 -2.77 -1.34 26.23
CA GLU A 261 -1.89 -0.40 25.49
C GLU A 261 -0.82 -1.09 24.64
N GLU A 262 -0.36 -2.28 25.03
CA GLU A 262 0.65 -3.06 24.29
C GLU A 262 0.06 -3.88 23.14
N THR A 263 -1.26 -3.83 22.93
CA THR A 263 -1.94 -4.58 21.90
C THR A 263 -1.52 -4.08 20.51
N LEU A 264 -1.12 -4.99 19.63
CA LEU A 264 -0.80 -4.67 18.25
C LEU A 264 -2.09 -4.57 17.43
N ILE A 265 -2.32 -3.40 16.83
CA ILE A 265 -3.44 -3.15 15.94
C ILE A 265 -2.92 -3.03 14.51
N CYS A 266 -3.45 -3.86 13.61
CA CYS A 266 -3.18 -3.77 12.18
C CYS A 266 -4.35 -3.09 11.46
N ALA A 267 -4.05 -2.06 10.69
CA ALA A 267 -5.00 -1.39 9.80
C ALA A 267 -4.29 -1.03 8.48
N PRO A 268 -4.46 -1.82 7.40
CA PRO A 268 -3.74 -1.60 6.14
C PRO A 268 -4.04 -0.26 5.47
N GLY A 269 -5.23 0.30 5.62
CA GLY A 269 -5.60 1.55 4.97
C GLY A 269 -5.16 2.80 5.74
N PHE A 270 -4.63 3.79 5.03
CA PHE A 270 -4.25 5.10 5.56
C PHE A 270 -5.39 5.77 6.34
N SER A 271 -6.56 5.87 5.73
CA SER A 271 -7.75 6.47 6.34
C SER A 271 -8.15 5.79 7.65
N CYS A 272 -7.98 4.46 7.73
CA CYS A 272 -8.30 3.70 8.93
C CYS A 272 -7.32 4.01 10.07
N ARG A 273 -6.01 4.08 9.77
CA ARG A 273 -5.00 4.43 10.77
C ARG A 273 -5.22 5.83 11.35
N HIS A 274 -5.51 6.80 10.48
CA HIS A 274 -5.81 8.17 10.93
C HIS A 274 -7.09 8.25 11.77
N GLN A 275 -8.14 7.51 11.39
CA GLN A 275 -9.38 7.47 12.15
C GLN A 275 -9.18 6.85 13.53
N ILE A 276 -8.40 5.76 13.62
CA ILE A 276 -8.05 5.12 14.88
C ILE A 276 -7.28 6.11 15.78
N ALA A 277 -6.24 6.74 15.24
CA ALA A 277 -5.44 7.69 15.98
C ALA A 277 -6.27 8.88 16.51
N ASP A 278 -7.11 9.49 15.66
CA ASP A 278 -7.97 10.61 16.04
C ASP A 278 -9.07 10.22 17.05
N GLY A 279 -9.63 9.00 16.92
CA GLY A 279 -10.78 8.58 17.73
C GLY A 279 -10.41 7.91 19.04
N THR A 280 -9.22 7.30 19.14
CA THR A 280 -8.82 6.52 20.32
C THR A 280 -7.46 6.92 20.89
N GLY A 281 -6.64 7.67 20.18
CA GLY A 281 -5.25 7.94 20.54
C GLY A 281 -4.31 6.74 20.34
N SER A 282 -4.83 5.57 19.95
CA SER A 282 -4.04 4.36 19.81
C SER A 282 -3.22 4.34 18.52
N LYS A 283 -2.02 3.77 18.59
CA LYS A 283 -1.20 3.51 17.41
C LYS A 283 -1.70 2.27 16.69
N SER A 284 -1.83 2.36 15.38
CA SER A 284 -2.04 1.20 14.50
C SER A 284 -0.95 1.13 13.44
N TYR A 285 -0.69 -0.07 12.96
CA TYR A 285 0.39 -0.37 12.03
C TYR A 285 -0.16 -0.85 10.69
N HIS A 286 0.56 -0.56 9.62
CA HIS A 286 0.37 -1.26 8.38
C HIS A 286 0.91 -2.70 8.49
N SER A 287 0.33 -3.65 7.75
CA SER A 287 0.81 -5.03 7.69
C SER A 287 2.29 -5.13 7.33
N ALA A 288 2.77 -4.31 6.38
CA ALA A 288 4.18 -4.28 5.98
C ALA A 288 5.12 -3.90 7.14
N GLU A 289 4.71 -2.98 8.02
CA GLU A 289 5.50 -2.62 9.20
C GLU A 289 5.61 -3.81 10.15
N LEU A 290 4.49 -4.48 10.45
CA LEU A 290 4.48 -5.65 11.34
C LEU A 290 5.31 -6.79 10.75
N ILE A 291 5.21 -7.05 9.45
CA ILE A 291 5.99 -8.08 8.78
C ILE A 291 7.48 -7.73 8.80
N ALA A 292 7.85 -6.46 8.57
CA ALA A 292 9.24 -6.01 8.68
C ALA A 292 9.78 -6.15 10.11
N MET A 293 8.97 -5.83 11.13
CA MET A 293 9.32 -6.00 12.55
C MET A 293 9.53 -7.47 12.94
N SER A 294 9.01 -8.42 12.19
CA SER A 294 9.20 -9.86 12.41
C SER A 294 10.46 -10.42 11.75
N LEU A 295 11.19 -9.64 10.92
CA LEU A 295 12.43 -10.07 10.30
C LEU A 295 13.51 -10.34 11.36
N ARG A 296 14.22 -11.48 11.18
CA ARG A 296 15.36 -11.92 12.01
C ARG A 296 16.68 -11.47 11.43
#